data_8b04b982178d221a6caf668ba8ab5895
#
_entry.id   8b04b982178d221a6caf668ba8ab5895
#
_cell.length_a   1.000
_cell.length_b   1.000
_cell.length_c   1.000
_cell.angle_alpha   90.00
_cell.angle_beta   90.00
_cell.angle_gamma   90.00
#
_symmetry.space_group_name_H-M   'P 1'
#
loop_
_entity.id
_entity.type
_entity.pdbx_description
1 polymer ?
#
loop_
_entity_poly.entity_id
_entity_poly.type
_entity_poly.pdbx_seq_one_letter_code
_entity_poly.pdbx_strand_id
1 'polypeptide(L)'
;MEVEELMKAMLNLFNNANKALYIEIERLSQKDMELSDLDHYLELNSLNAPQYAKLGKLRKTLREERREIKNNIEMINIIKKFTDKYNNKLITGDIIQNLKEQEGLKDKQENIVYKYRTDILDRLEGGDK
;
A
#
# COMPACT_ATOMS: atom_id res chain seq x y z
N MET A 1 13.56 -6.38 5.05
CA MET A 1 12.16 -6.87 5.06
C MET A 1 12.19 -8.39 5.06
N GLU A 2 11.47 -9.00 5.97
CA GLU A 2 11.37 -10.44 6.03
C GLU A 2 10.54 -10.99 4.86
N VAL A 3 10.77 -12.25 4.49
CA VAL A 3 10.08 -12.90 3.36
C VAL A 3 8.56 -12.90 3.56
N GLU A 4 8.10 -13.17 4.79
CA GLU A 4 6.68 -13.14 5.14
C GLU A 4 6.05 -11.77 4.90
N GLU A 5 6.75 -10.70 5.26
CA GLU A 5 6.31 -9.32 5.03
C GLU A 5 6.21 -8.99 3.54
N LEU A 6 7.15 -9.48 2.73
CA LEU A 6 7.11 -9.32 1.28
C LEU A 6 5.86 -9.97 0.67
N MET A 7 5.54 -11.19 1.10
CA MET A 7 4.36 -11.91 0.61
C MET A 7 3.06 -11.21 1.04
N LYS A 8 3.00 -10.70 2.26
CA LYS A 8 1.86 -9.90 2.73
C LYS A 8 1.69 -8.61 1.94
N ALA A 9 2.80 -7.94 1.62
CA ALA A 9 2.78 -6.74 0.78
C ALA A 9 2.26 -7.04 -0.63
N MET A 10 2.66 -8.15 -1.23
CA MET A 10 2.14 -8.60 -2.53
C MET A 10 0.65 -8.89 -2.47
N LEU A 11 0.18 -9.58 -1.44
CA LEU A 11 -1.23 -9.86 -1.23
C LEU A 11 -2.04 -8.56 -1.13
N ASN A 12 -1.55 -7.59 -0.36
CA ASN A 12 -2.19 -6.29 -0.23
C ASN A 12 -2.24 -5.55 -1.57
N LEU A 13 -1.18 -5.62 -2.38
CA LEU A 13 -1.15 -5.01 -3.69
C LEU A 13 -2.28 -5.55 -4.59
N PHE A 14 -2.40 -6.88 -4.68
CA PHE A 14 -3.42 -7.52 -5.51
C PHE A 14 -4.84 -7.27 -5.01
N ASN A 15 -5.05 -7.23 -3.70
CA ASN A 15 -6.38 -7.02 -3.12
C ASN A 15 -6.83 -5.56 -3.15
N ASN A 16 -5.91 -4.60 -3.06
CA ASN A 16 -6.24 -3.20 -2.81
C ASN A 16 -6.01 -2.26 -3.99
N ALA A 17 -5.47 -2.72 -5.13
CA ALA A 17 -5.20 -1.87 -6.28
C ALA A 17 -6.47 -1.16 -6.78
N ASN A 18 -7.58 -1.88 -6.95
CA ASN A 18 -8.84 -1.30 -7.38
C ASN A 18 -9.43 -0.34 -6.35
N LYS A 19 -9.32 -0.67 -5.08
CA LYS A 19 -9.80 0.18 -3.98
C LYS A 19 -9.00 1.48 -3.91
N ALA A 20 -7.68 1.40 -4.06
CA ALA A 20 -6.81 2.58 -4.09
C ALA A 20 -7.16 3.50 -5.26
N LEU A 21 -7.41 2.93 -6.44
CA LEU A 21 -7.84 3.68 -7.62
C LEU A 21 -9.16 4.41 -7.37
N TYR A 22 -10.13 3.72 -6.81
CA TYR A 22 -11.44 4.29 -6.50
C TYR A 22 -11.34 5.48 -5.54
N ILE A 23 -10.54 5.34 -4.48
CA ILE A 23 -10.30 6.42 -3.51
C ILE A 23 -9.70 7.65 -4.20
N GLU A 24 -8.70 7.46 -5.06
CA GLU A 24 -8.06 8.57 -5.77
C GLU A 24 -9.01 9.24 -6.78
N ILE A 25 -9.85 8.48 -7.45
CA ILE A 25 -10.87 9.03 -8.37
C ILE A 25 -11.87 9.89 -7.60
N GLU A 26 -12.32 9.46 -6.43
CA GLU A 26 -13.21 10.26 -5.59
C GLU A 26 -12.52 11.53 -5.09
N ARG A 27 -11.25 11.45 -4.70
CA ARG A 27 -10.46 12.63 -4.30
C ARG A 27 -10.32 13.62 -5.45
N LEU A 28 -10.11 13.14 -6.68
CA LEU A 28 -10.05 13.98 -7.86
C LEU A 28 -11.37 14.71 -8.10
N SER A 29 -12.48 13.99 -8.01
CA SER A 29 -13.84 14.56 -8.13
C SER A 29 -14.06 15.65 -7.08
N GLN A 30 -13.64 15.43 -5.84
CA GLN A 30 -13.73 16.42 -4.77
C GLN A 30 -12.92 17.68 -5.10
N LYS A 31 -11.72 17.55 -5.62
CA LYS A 31 -10.89 18.69 -6.03
C LYS A 31 -11.52 19.46 -7.19
N ASP A 32 -12.12 18.77 -8.15
CA ASP A 32 -12.82 19.40 -9.26
C ASP A 32 -14.03 20.21 -8.77
N MET A 33 -14.78 19.69 -7.78
CA MET A 33 -15.88 20.42 -7.17
C MET A 33 -15.39 21.65 -6.41
N GLU A 34 -14.32 21.55 -5.64
CA GLU A 34 -13.72 22.67 -4.91
C GLU A 34 -13.24 23.78 -5.87
N LEU A 35 -12.61 23.41 -6.97
CA LEU A 35 -12.18 24.37 -8.00
C LEU A 35 -13.38 25.04 -8.68
N SER A 36 -14.43 24.28 -8.97
CA SER A 36 -15.65 24.81 -9.55
C SER A 36 -16.33 25.80 -8.59
N ASP A 37 -16.44 25.47 -7.31
CA ASP A 37 -16.98 26.33 -6.29
C ASP A 37 -16.18 27.64 -6.17
N LEU A 38 -14.87 27.54 -6.21
CA LEU A 38 -13.97 28.70 -6.17
C LEU A 38 -14.19 29.62 -7.37
N ASP A 39 -14.29 29.04 -8.57
CA ASP A 39 -14.52 29.79 -9.80
C ASP A 39 -15.89 30.50 -9.75
N HIS A 40 -16.95 29.82 -9.27
CA HIS A 40 -18.26 30.46 -9.09
C HIS A 40 -18.22 31.56 -8.04
N TYR A 41 -17.51 31.37 -6.96
CA TYR A 41 -17.34 32.40 -5.92
C TYR A 41 -16.68 33.66 -6.50
N LEU A 42 -15.62 33.49 -7.32
CA LEU A 42 -14.95 34.60 -7.99
C LEU A 42 -15.84 35.32 -8.99
N GLU A 43 -16.71 34.58 -9.68
CA GLU A 43 -17.65 35.13 -10.65
C GLU A 43 -18.79 35.92 -10.00
N LEU A 44 -19.32 35.42 -8.87
CA LEU A 44 -20.52 35.94 -8.23
C LEU A 44 -20.27 37.04 -7.22
N ASN A 45 -19.00 37.29 -6.83
CA ASN A 45 -18.68 38.24 -5.79
C ASN A 45 -17.69 39.31 -6.25
N SER A 46 -17.93 40.57 -5.83
CA SER A 46 -16.97 41.65 -5.97
C SER A 46 -15.95 41.57 -4.84
N LEU A 47 -14.68 41.44 -5.19
CA LEU A 47 -13.62 41.24 -4.21
C LEU A 47 -12.58 42.36 -4.30
N ASN A 48 -11.93 42.69 -3.16
CA ASN A 48 -10.80 43.57 -3.11
C ASN A 48 -9.48 42.83 -3.46
N ALA A 49 -8.39 43.57 -3.66
CA ALA A 49 -7.11 42.98 -4.04
C ALA A 49 -6.58 41.95 -3.06
N PRO A 50 -6.61 42.16 -1.72
CA PRO A 50 -6.19 41.13 -0.77
C PRO A 50 -7.01 39.85 -0.85
N GLN A 51 -8.32 39.94 -1.08
CA GLN A 51 -9.19 38.77 -1.25
C GLN A 51 -8.86 37.99 -2.52
N TYR A 52 -8.63 38.69 -3.65
CA TYR A 52 -8.19 38.04 -4.89
C TYR A 52 -6.84 37.33 -4.72
N ALA A 53 -5.89 37.95 -4.02
CA ALA A 53 -4.60 37.34 -3.74
C ALA A 53 -4.73 36.05 -2.92
N LYS A 54 -5.59 36.06 -1.88
CA LYS A 54 -5.86 34.89 -1.04
C LYS A 54 -6.48 33.75 -1.85
N LEU A 55 -7.47 34.09 -2.67
CA LEU A 55 -8.16 33.08 -3.50
C LEU A 55 -7.25 32.53 -4.59
N GLY A 56 -6.36 33.37 -5.14
CA GLY A 56 -5.35 32.92 -6.11
C GLY A 56 -4.39 31.90 -5.52
N LYS A 57 -3.96 32.12 -4.27
CA LYS A 57 -3.13 31.15 -3.55
C LYS A 57 -3.87 29.82 -3.31
N LEU A 58 -5.13 29.90 -2.88
CA LEU A 58 -5.96 28.73 -2.67
C LEU A 58 -6.14 27.94 -3.97
N ARG A 59 -6.41 28.64 -5.07
CA ARG A 59 -6.55 28.01 -6.40
C ARG A 59 -5.28 27.28 -6.81
N LYS A 60 -4.14 27.90 -6.58
CA LYS A 60 -2.83 27.29 -6.88
C LYS A 60 -2.65 26.00 -6.07
N THR A 61 -2.93 26.05 -4.77
CA THR A 61 -2.85 24.87 -3.89
C THR A 61 -3.76 23.74 -4.35
N LEU A 62 -5.02 24.06 -4.67
CA LEU A 62 -5.99 23.06 -5.15
C LEU A 62 -5.54 22.42 -6.47
N ARG A 63 -4.95 23.21 -7.39
CA ARG A 63 -4.42 22.69 -8.65
C ARG A 63 -3.21 21.79 -8.45
N GLU A 64 -2.34 22.12 -7.52
CA GLU A 64 -1.18 21.30 -7.18
C GLU A 64 -1.61 19.97 -6.59
N GLU A 65 -2.57 20.00 -5.66
CA GLU A 65 -3.16 18.79 -5.06
C GLU A 65 -3.87 17.93 -6.12
N ARG A 66 -4.60 18.56 -7.04
CA ARG A 66 -5.24 17.86 -8.14
C ARG A 66 -4.24 17.14 -9.04
N ARG A 67 -3.13 17.79 -9.34
CA ARG A 67 -2.05 17.20 -10.16
C ARG A 67 -1.42 16.01 -9.47
N GLU A 68 -1.18 16.11 -8.17
CA GLU A 68 -0.64 15.01 -7.37
C GLU A 68 -1.57 13.79 -7.41
N ILE A 69 -2.88 14.02 -7.25
CA ILE A 69 -3.88 12.95 -7.34
C ILE A 69 -3.87 12.31 -8.74
N LYS A 70 -3.81 13.09 -9.80
CA LYS A 70 -3.71 12.58 -11.17
C LYS A 70 -2.46 11.73 -11.39
N ASN A 71 -1.33 12.17 -10.84
CA ASN A 71 -0.09 11.41 -10.91
C ASN A 71 -0.22 10.07 -10.16
N ASN A 72 -0.86 10.08 -9.00
CA ASN A 72 -1.14 8.86 -8.25
C ASN A 72 -2.03 7.89 -9.05
N ILE A 73 -3.06 8.40 -9.71
CA ILE A 73 -3.94 7.60 -10.58
C ILE A 73 -3.14 6.94 -11.70
N GLU A 74 -2.25 7.67 -12.34
CA GLU A 74 -1.40 7.12 -13.40
C GLU A 74 -0.52 5.97 -12.88
N MET A 75 0.08 6.16 -11.70
CA MET A 75 0.89 5.13 -11.07
C MET A 75 0.07 3.88 -10.69
N ILE A 76 -1.10 4.10 -10.11
CA ILE A 76 -2.02 3.01 -9.74
C ILE A 76 -2.49 2.25 -10.98
N ASN A 77 -2.76 2.95 -12.08
CA ASN A 77 -3.16 2.31 -13.33
C ASN A 77 -2.07 1.39 -13.91
N ILE A 78 -0.81 1.75 -13.75
CA ILE A 78 0.31 0.88 -14.15
C ILE A 78 0.30 -0.41 -13.31
N ILE A 79 0.14 -0.27 -12.00
CA ILE A 79 0.02 -1.40 -11.08
C ILE A 79 -1.20 -2.26 -11.43
N LYS A 80 -2.33 -1.62 -11.72
CA LYS A 80 -3.56 -2.32 -12.08
C LYS A 80 -3.42 -3.12 -13.36
N LYS A 81 -2.72 -2.60 -14.37
CA LYS A 81 -2.43 -3.36 -15.59
C LYS A 81 -1.67 -4.65 -15.27
N PHE A 82 -0.73 -4.59 -14.35
CA PHE A 82 0.01 -5.77 -13.90
C PHE A 82 -0.91 -6.76 -13.19
N THR A 83 -1.72 -6.30 -12.24
CA THR A 83 -2.61 -7.17 -11.47
C THR A 83 -3.73 -7.77 -12.32
N ASP A 84 -4.25 -7.02 -13.30
CA ASP A 84 -5.30 -7.50 -14.21
C ASP A 84 -4.77 -8.52 -15.22
N LYS A 85 -3.51 -8.39 -15.63
CA LYS A 85 -2.85 -9.33 -16.56
C LYS A 85 -2.75 -10.74 -15.97
N TYR A 86 -2.50 -10.84 -14.69
CA TYR A 86 -2.43 -12.10 -13.97
C TYR A 86 -3.73 -12.29 -13.21
N ASN A 87 -4.38 -13.42 -13.34
CA ASN A 87 -5.65 -13.70 -12.68
C ASN A 87 -5.55 -13.44 -11.17
N ASN A 88 -6.08 -12.31 -10.71
CA ASN A 88 -5.96 -11.86 -9.32
C ASN A 88 -6.41 -12.90 -8.29
N LYS A 89 -7.51 -13.60 -8.54
CA LYS A 89 -8.03 -14.60 -7.61
C LYS A 89 -7.08 -15.78 -7.47
N LEU A 90 -6.51 -16.23 -8.57
CA LEU A 90 -5.57 -17.35 -8.57
C LEU A 90 -4.27 -16.97 -7.83
N ILE A 91 -3.70 -15.82 -8.16
CA ILE A 91 -2.48 -15.34 -7.53
C ILE A 91 -2.70 -15.07 -6.04
N THR A 92 -3.83 -14.46 -5.67
CA THR A 92 -4.18 -14.21 -4.27
C THR A 92 -4.30 -15.52 -3.49
N GLY A 93 -4.93 -16.54 -4.08
CA GLY A 93 -5.03 -17.86 -3.50
C GLY A 93 -3.66 -18.51 -3.28
N ASP A 94 -2.77 -18.40 -4.28
CA ASP A 94 -1.43 -18.93 -4.20
C ASP A 94 -0.59 -18.22 -3.13
N ILE A 95 -0.71 -16.91 -3.01
CA ILE A 95 -0.03 -16.13 -1.96
C ILE A 95 -0.52 -16.55 -0.57
N ILE A 96 -1.82 -16.70 -0.38
CA ILE A 96 -2.40 -17.14 0.89
C ILE A 96 -1.89 -18.54 1.25
N GLN A 97 -1.87 -19.45 0.29
CA GLN A 97 -1.36 -20.80 0.50
C GLN A 97 0.14 -20.78 0.87
N ASN A 98 0.92 -19.96 0.19
CA ASN A 98 2.34 -19.81 0.51
C ASN A 98 2.57 -19.28 1.92
N LEU A 99 1.77 -18.30 2.36
CA LEU A 99 1.85 -17.78 3.72
C LEU A 99 1.52 -18.86 4.77
N LYS A 100 0.55 -19.71 4.49
CA LYS A 100 0.21 -20.84 5.37
C LYS A 100 1.35 -21.86 5.45
N GLU A 101 2.00 -22.14 4.33
CA GLU A 101 3.16 -23.02 4.30
C GLU A 101 4.33 -22.46 5.09
N GLN A 102 4.57 -21.14 4.99
CA GLN A 102 5.60 -20.46 5.78
C GLN A 102 5.30 -20.55 7.28
N GLU A 103 4.05 -20.33 7.68
CA GLU A 103 3.61 -20.46 9.06
C GLU A 103 3.81 -21.88 9.59
N GLY A 104 3.41 -22.89 8.84
CA GLY A 104 3.58 -24.29 9.21
C GLY A 104 5.05 -24.66 9.37
N LEU A 105 5.91 -24.19 8.47
CA LEU A 105 7.34 -24.42 8.55
C LEU A 105 7.96 -23.73 9.78
N LYS A 106 7.53 -22.50 10.06
CA LYS A 106 8.01 -21.74 11.22
C LYS A 106 7.65 -22.45 12.52
N ASP A 107 6.40 -22.91 12.66
CA ASP A 107 5.95 -23.67 13.83
C ASP A 107 6.77 -24.96 14.00
N LYS A 108 7.02 -25.66 12.91
CA LYS A 108 7.83 -26.87 12.91
C LYS A 108 9.27 -26.58 13.34
N GLN A 109 9.86 -25.49 12.87
CA GLN A 109 11.20 -25.06 13.22
C GLN A 109 11.32 -24.65 14.70
N GLU A 110 10.31 -23.98 15.24
CA GLU A 110 10.28 -23.56 16.64
C GLU A 110 10.11 -24.73 17.61
N ASN A 111 9.44 -25.79 17.17
CA ASN A 111 9.13 -26.96 18.01
C ASN A 111 10.03 -28.16 17.75
N ILE A 112 11.08 -27.98 16.96
CA ILE A 112 12.00 -29.07 16.65
C ILE A 112 12.82 -29.44 17.88
N VAL A 113 12.87 -30.74 18.19
CA VAL A 113 13.72 -31.30 19.22
C VAL A 113 14.96 -31.88 18.53
N TYR A 114 16.09 -31.25 18.76
CA TYR A 114 17.35 -31.70 18.18
C TYR A 114 17.84 -32.98 18.83
N LYS A 115 18.14 -33.98 18.00
CA LYS A 115 18.76 -35.23 18.45
C LYS A 115 20.26 -35.17 18.21
N TYR A 116 21.01 -35.26 19.29
CA TYR A 116 22.49 -35.26 19.21
C TYR A 116 22.98 -36.56 18.58
N ARG A 117 23.92 -36.45 17.66
CA ARG A 117 24.50 -37.60 16.95
C ARG A 117 25.85 -38.03 17.51
N THR A 118 26.39 -37.23 18.43
CA THR A 118 27.67 -37.46 19.06
C THR A 118 27.51 -37.44 20.58
N ASP A 119 28.56 -37.78 21.28
CA ASP A 119 28.59 -37.73 22.73
C ASP A 119 28.87 -36.35 23.31
N ILE A 120 28.71 -35.30 22.50
CA ILE A 120 29.04 -33.91 22.90
C ILE A 120 28.25 -33.47 24.14
N LEU A 121 27.00 -33.89 24.25
CA LEU A 121 26.16 -33.53 25.40
C LEU A 121 26.70 -34.15 26.69
N ASP A 122 27.11 -35.42 26.65
CA ASP A 122 27.76 -36.11 27.78
C ASP A 122 29.08 -35.43 28.17
N ARG A 123 29.84 -35.01 27.16
CA ARG A 123 31.10 -34.31 27.37
C ARG A 123 30.89 -32.93 28.01
N LEU A 124 29.82 -32.23 27.66
CA LEU A 124 29.47 -30.91 28.22
C LEU A 124 28.92 -31.05 29.66
N GLU A 125 28.05 -32.02 29.89
CA GLU A 125 27.42 -32.25 31.20
C GLU A 125 28.35 -32.99 32.18
N GLY A 126 29.15 -33.91 31.68
CA GLY A 126 30.06 -34.68 32.49
C GLY A 126 31.51 -34.32 32.31
N GLY A 127 31.82 -33.26 31.57
CA GLY A 127 33.15 -32.97 31.07
C GLY A 127 34.21 -32.55 32.10
N ASP A 128 33.78 -32.19 33.26
CA ASP A 128 34.67 -31.72 34.32
C ASP A 128 35.33 -32.85 35.12
N LYS A 129 35.09 -34.03 34.68
CA LYS A 129 35.69 -35.20 35.32
C LYS A 129 37.15 -35.43 34.94
#